data_2054537d3b565d23658ddf8446f247d0
#
_entry.id   2054537d3b565d23658ddf8446f247d0
#
_cell.length_a   1.000
_cell.length_b   1.000
_cell.length_c   1.000
_cell.angle_alpha   90.00
_cell.angle_beta   90.00
_cell.angle_gamma   90.00
#
_symmetry.space_group_name_H-M   'P 1'
#
loop_
_entity.id
_entity.type
_entity.pdbx_description
1 polymer ?
#
loop_
_entity_poly.entity_id
_entity_poly.type
_entity_poly.pdbx_seq_one_letter_code
_entity_poly.pdbx_strand_id
1 'polypeptide(L)'
;MDDEVVPEELGIETFVKAGLAGGAACVKDIEDDWDDLHEESCARGDKFYIDPSTGYMVMTKVNHLARGKCCGSGCRHCPFSHVNVRDKAARIQMPSMMHKPASGLAPSVTVLMWSGGKDSFLALRAMLRPGGRLHDVGPSGVVLLTTFDATTRMVAHQDVSARDVERQAKHLDVGLVGVPLHRNAGPGYVHRLRGALDVVRKAGCEVTALACGDLHLEHIRSWREEAVGRGLGVRVCYPVWCDDAGANYPALAEDLRRSGVPCRVTAVTEDRCERAGVVVGALYGPELAAAVVAAGADAFGENGEFHTLAAVWETTRERALGLEDPPGEGS
;
A
#
# COMPACT_ATOMS: atom_id res chain seq x y z
N MET A 1 -34.30 -28.17 -13.86
CA MET A 1 -34.26 -26.70 -13.76
C MET A 1 -33.29 -26.42 -12.64
N ASP A 2 -32.04 -26.42 -13.02
CA ASP A 2 -30.93 -26.26 -12.11
C ASP A 2 -30.54 -24.78 -12.13
N ASP A 3 -30.72 -24.11 -10.99
CA ASP A 3 -30.29 -22.73 -10.78
C ASP A 3 -28.77 -22.71 -10.71
N GLU A 4 -28.15 -22.25 -11.77
CA GLU A 4 -26.73 -21.94 -11.85
C GLU A 4 -26.47 -20.68 -11.00
N VAL A 5 -25.96 -20.89 -9.81
CA VAL A 5 -25.43 -19.83 -8.94
C VAL A 5 -24.17 -19.27 -9.60
N VAL A 6 -24.26 -18.06 -10.11
CA VAL A 6 -23.12 -17.27 -10.58
C VAL A 6 -22.26 -16.92 -9.34
N PRO A 7 -20.96 -17.22 -9.30
CA PRO A 7 -20.11 -16.78 -8.22
C PRO A 7 -19.87 -15.27 -8.34
N GLU A 8 -20.56 -14.48 -7.55
CA GLU A 8 -20.15 -13.14 -7.17
C GLU A 8 -18.94 -13.26 -6.24
N GLU A 9 -17.96 -12.39 -6.42
CA GLU A 9 -16.74 -12.19 -5.63
C GLU A 9 -15.46 -12.85 -6.17
N LEU A 10 -14.90 -12.23 -7.21
CA LEU A 10 -13.47 -12.25 -7.49
C LEU A 10 -12.90 -10.84 -7.24
N GLY A 11 -12.83 -10.47 -5.96
CA GLY A 11 -12.12 -9.27 -5.52
C GLY A 11 -10.62 -9.55 -5.34
N ILE A 12 -9.86 -8.51 -5.07
CA ILE A 12 -8.42 -8.52 -4.75
C ILE A 12 -8.00 -9.63 -3.75
N GLU A 13 -8.93 -10.11 -2.92
CA GLU A 13 -8.76 -11.27 -2.03
C GLU A 13 -8.35 -12.57 -2.74
N THR A 14 -8.75 -12.77 -3.99
CA THR A 14 -8.38 -13.95 -4.77
C THR A 14 -6.90 -13.91 -5.17
N PHE A 15 -6.32 -12.72 -5.33
CA PHE A 15 -4.90 -12.57 -5.69
C PHE A 15 -3.95 -12.99 -4.57
N VAL A 16 -4.30 -12.74 -3.31
CA VAL A 16 -3.49 -13.16 -2.16
C VAL A 16 -3.70 -14.64 -1.86
N LYS A 17 -4.94 -15.16 -1.97
CA LYS A 17 -5.25 -16.59 -1.75
C LYS A 17 -4.74 -17.51 -2.87
N ALA A 18 -4.71 -17.06 -4.12
CA ALA A 18 -4.14 -17.85 -5.23
C ALA A 18 -2.62 -18.05 -5.11
N GLY A 19 -1.90 -17.12 -4.46
CA GLY A 19 -0.49 -17.27 -4.13
C GLY A 19 -0.20 -18.31 -3.04
N LEU A 20 -1.21 -18.72 -2.27
CA LEU A 20 -1.10 -19.69 -1.17
C LEU A 20 -1.47 -21.13 -1.57
N ALA A 21 -2.06 -21.34 -2.74
CA ALA A 21 -2.47 -22.66 -3.24
C ALA A 21 -1.71 -23.06 -4.52
N GLY A 22 -0.48 -23.46 -4.37
CA GLY A 22 0.25 -24.34 -5.29
C GLY A 22 0.48 -23.85 -6.72
N GLY A 23 1.73 -23.51 -7.04
CA GLY A 23 2.31 -23.56 -8.39
C GLY A 23 2.10 -22.32 -9.24
N ALA A 24 3.06 -21.42 -9.19
CA ALA A 24 3.55 -20.50 -10.23
C ALA A 24 2.64 -20.27 -11.47
N ALA A 25 1.42 -19.82 -11.27
CA ALA A 25 0.73 -18.99 -12.23
C ALA A 25 0.88 -17.54 -11.71
N CYS A 26 1.82 -16.84 -12.30
CA CYS A 26 2.22 -15.50 -11.96
C CYS A 26 1.02 -14.55 -11.96
N VAL A 27 0.80 -13.83 -10.85
CA VAL A 27 -0.11 -12.67 -10.77
C VAL A 27 0.24 -11.56 -11.79
N LYS A 28 1.27 -11.81 -12.58
CA LYS A 28 1.79 -10.98 -13.67
C LYS A 28 0.77 -10.71 -14.77
N ASP A 29 -0.32 -11.46 -14.86
CA ASP A 29 -0.91 -11.72 -16.16
C ASP A 29 -2.26 -11.07 -16.46
N ILE A 30 -2.88 -10.26 -15.57
CA ILE A 30 -4.20 -9.74 -15.90
C ILE A 30 -4.31 -8.20 -15.86
N GLU A 31 -3.68 -7.51 -14.91
CA GLU A 31 -3.82 -6.05 -14.81
C GLU A 31 -2.69 -5.27 -15.53
N ASP A 32 -1.46 -5.79 -15.53
CA ASP A 32 -0.32 -5.17 -16.22
C ASP A 32 -0.43 -5.33 -17.76
N ASP A 33 -1.02 -6.42 -18.23
CA ASP A 33 -1.28 -6.67 -19.65
C ASP A 33 -2.16 -5.59 -20.31
N TRP A 34 -3.07 -4.96 -19.57
CA TRP A 34 -3.95 -3.94 -20.17
C TRP A 34 -3.24 -2.63 -20.45
N ASP A 35 -2.33 -2.23 -19.55
CA ASP A 35 -1.61 -0.96 -19.72
C ASP A 35 -0.56 -1.11 -20.80
N ASP A 36 0.17 -2.24 -20.84
CA ASP A 36 1.14 -2.53 -21.89
C ASP A 36 0.46 -2.65 -23.24
N LEU A 37 -0.63 -3.41 -23.34
CA LEU A 37 -1.45 -3.51 -24.56
C LEU A 37 -2.01 -2.16 -25.00
N HIS A 38 -2.45 -1.34 -24.06
CA HIS A 38 -2.93 0.01 -24.34
C HIS A 38 -1.79 0.92 -24.85
N GLU A 39 -0.63 0.91 -24.20
CA GLU A 39 0.53 1.71 -24.63
C GLU A 39 1.05 1.27 -25.98
N GLU A 40 1.19 -0.03 -26.23
CA GLU A 40 1.56 -0.58 -27.53
C GLU A 40 0.55 -0.21 -28.63
N SER A 41 -0.75 -0.35 -28.33
CA SER A 41 -1.81 0.03 -29.26
C SER A 41 -1.80 1.52 -29.56
N CYS A 42 -1.56 2.36 -28.56
CA CYS A 42 -1.39 3.80 -28.74
C CYS A 42 -0.16 4.14 -29.58
N ALA A 43 0.97 3.44 -29.38
CA ALA A 43 2.20 3.63 -30.18
C ALA A 43 1.98 3.27 -31.67
N ARG A 44 1.16 2.27 -31.96
CA ARG A 44 0.75 1.92 -33.33
C ARG A 44 -0.31 2.86 -33.93
N GLY A 45 -0.92 3.73 -33.10
CA GLY A 45 -2.05 4.58 -33.50
C GLY A 45 -3.39 3.87 -33.54
N ASP A 46 -3.49 2.68 -32.95
CA ASP A 46 -4.71 1.89 -32.91
C ASP A 46 -5.78 2.58 -32.05
N LYS A 47 -7.02 2.56 -32.49
CA LYS A 47 -8.17 3.15 -31.80
C LYS A 47 -8.74 2.24 -30.70
N PHE A 48 -8.46 0.93 -30.78
CA PHE A 48 -9.01 -0.10 -29.92
C PHE A 48 -7.97 -1.20 -29.70
N TYR A 49 -8.10 -1.92 -28.61
CA TYR A 49 -7.46 -3.21 -28.37
C TYR A 49 -8.50 -4.20 -27.81
N ILE A 50 -8.19 -5.50 -27.85
CA ILE A 50 -9.02 -6.53 -27.23
C ILE A 50 -8.47 -6.78 -25.82
N ASP A 51 -9.32 -6.65 -24.83
CA ASP A 51 -9.01 -7.01 -23.45
C ASP A 51 -8.88 -8.54 -23.35
N PRO A 52 -7.71 -9.08 -23.00
CA PRO A 52 -7.51 -10.53 -23.00
C PRO A 52 -8.33 -11.25 -21.93
N SER A 53 -8.69 -10.56 -20.85
CA SER A 53 -9.44 -11.16 -19.74
C SER A 53 -10.95 -11.26 -20.02
N THR A 54 -11.51 -10.31 -20.78
CA THR A 54 -12.96 -10.23 -21.04
C THR A 54 -13.33 -10.48 -22.49
N GLY A 55 -12.37 -10.40 -23.42
CA GLY A 55 -12.63 -10.45 -24.85
C GLY A 55 -13.32 -9.20 -25.42
N TYR A 56 -13.55 -8.17 -24.62
CA TYR A 56 -14.19 -6.94 -25.06
C TYR A 56 -13.21 -5.98 -25.76
N MET A 57 -13.74 -5.25 -26.71
CA MET A 57 -13.02 -4.20 -27.41
C MET A 57 -12.96 -2.94 -26.53
N VAL A 58 -11.75 -2.51 -26.18
CA VAL A 58 -11.48 -1.34 -25.31
C VAL A 58 -10.93 -0.20 -26.14
N MET A 59 -11.47 1.01 -25.94
CA MET A 59 -11.00 2.21 -26.62
C MET A 59 -9.66 2.68 -26.04
N THR A 60 -8.69 2.96 -26.91
CA THR A 60 -7.43 3.56 -26.55
C THR A 60 -7.53 5.07 -26.28
N LYS A 61 -6.49 5.62 -25.67
CA LYS A 61 -6.32 7.08 -25.51
C LYS A 61 -6.35 7.80 -26.87
N VAL A 62 -5.81 7.17 -27.93
CA VAL A 62 -5.81 7.74 -29.30
C VAL A 62 -7.24 7.98 -29.78
N ASN A 63 -8.15 7.00 -29.61
CA ASN A 63 -9.55 7.15 -29.98
C ASN A 63 -10.26 8.26 -29.18
N HIS A 64 -9.99 8.33 -27.88
CA HIS A 64 -10.58 9.36 -27.04
C HIS A 64 -10.10 10.77 -27.40
N LEU A 65 -8.82 10.94 -27.69
CA LEU A 65 -8.25 12.23 -28.14
C LEU A 65 -8.83 12.65 -29.48
N ALA A 66 -9.01 11.72 -30.43
CA ALA A 66 -9.66 12.00 -31.71
C ALA A 66 -11.12 12.48 -31.54
N ARG A 67 -11.82 12.02 -30.49
CA ARG A 67 -13.18 12.52 -30.15
C ARG A 67 -13.16 13.93 -29.57
N GLY A 68 -12.09 14.37 -28.94
CA GLY A 68 -11.91 15.70 -28.38
C GLY A 68 -12.63 15.98 -27.07
N LYS A 69 -13.40 15.03 -26.50
CA LYS A 69 -14.16 15.21 -25.25
C LYS A 69 -14.42 13.90 -24.51
N CYS A 70 -14.62 14.01 -23.19
CA CYS A 70 -15.10 12.92 -22.37
C CYS A 70 -16.52 12.51 -22.77
N CYS A 71 -16.75 11.20 -22.98
CA CYS A 71 -18.08 10.67 -23.35
C CYS A 71 -19.06 10.54 -22.17
N GLY A 72 -18.58 10.60 -20.93
CA GLY A 72 -19.39 10.42 -19.72
C GLY A 72 -19.63 8.96 -19.30
N SER A 73 -19.04 7.98 -20.02
CA SER A 73 -19.28 6.54 -19.79
C SER A 73 -18.27 5.87 -18.86
N GLY A 74 -17.38 6.60 -18.19
CA GLY A 74 -16.38 6.03 -17.28
C GLY A 74 -15.31 5.16 -17.97
N CYS A 75 -14.95 5.45 -19.23
CA CYS A 75 -14.01 4.65 -20.02
C CYS A 75 -12.66 4.47 -19.32
N ARG A 76 -12.07 3.27 -19.39
CA ARG A 76 -10.81 2.88 -18.73
C ARG A 76 -9.67 3.87 -18.99
N HIS A 77 -9.42 4.25 -20.25
CA HIS A 77 -8.29 5.10 -20.66
C HIS A 77 -8.73 6.53 -21.05
N CYS A 78 -9.65 7.12 -20.29
CA CYS A 78 -10.14 8.47 -20.57
C CYS A 78 -9.08 9.56 -20.32
N PRO A 79 -8.58 10.29 -21.35
CA PRO A 79 -7.56 11.33 -21.16
C PRO A 79 -8.14 12.66 -20.62
N PHE A 80 -9.45 12.74 -20.42
CA PHE A 80 -10.17 13.96 -20.01
C PHE A 80 -10.60 13.90 -18.54
N SER A 81 -9.95 13.11 -17.70
CA SER A 81 -10.21 12.99 -16.25
C SER A 81 -11.70 12.75 -15.93
N HIS A 82 -12.43 12.08 -16.81
CA HIS A 82 -13.85 11.71 -16.64
C HIS A 82 -14.77 12.91 -16.30
N VAL A 83 -14.44 14.13 -16.81
CA VAL A 83 -15.16 15.38 -16.46
C VAL A 83 -16.67 15.32 -16.72
N ASN A 84 -17.13 14.54 -17.72
CA ASN A 84 -18.54 14.41 -18.08
C ASN A 84 -19.24 13.20 -17.42
N VAL A 85 -18.56 12.40 -16.61
CA VAL A 85 -19.21 11.35 -15.82
C VAL A 85 -20.06 12.01 -14.75
N ARG A 86 -21.37 11.74 -14.77
CA ARG A 86 -22.35 12.42 -13.87
C ARG A 86 -22.12 12.06 -12.42
N ASP A 87 -21.96 10.79 -12.13
CA ASP A 87 -21.62 10.31 -10.81
C ASP A 87 -20.15 10.61 -10.53
N LYS A 88 -19.89 11.50 -9.57
CA LYS A 88 -18.53 11.87 -9.19
C LYS A 88 -17.78 10.72 -8.52
N ALA A 89 -18.48 9.82 -7.84
CA ALA A 89 -17.90 8.64 -7.22
C ALA A 89 -17.42 7.60 -8.26
N ALA A 90 -18.10 7.54 -9.41
CA ALA A 90 -17.72 6.69 -10.53
C ALA A 90 -16.59 7.26 -11.41
N ARG A 91 -16.11 8.47 -11.13
CA ARG A 91 -14.97 9.06 -11.86
C ARG A 91 -13.68 8.39 -11.44
N ILE A 92 -12.80 8.11 -12.40
CA ILE A 92 -11.45 7.65 -12.08
C ILE A 92 -10.72 8.78 -11.33
N GLN A 93 -10.38 8.50 -10.10
CA GLN A 93 -9.61 9.41 -9.26
C GLN A 93 -8.12 9.17 -9.50
N MET A 94 -7.35 10.26 -9.54
CA MET A 94 -5.89 10.19 -9.75
C MET A 94 -5.16 10.25 -8.41
N PRO A 95 -3.94 9.69 -8.33
CA PRO A 95 -3.08 9.89 -7.18
C PRO A 95 -2.88 11.37 -6.86
N SER A 96 -2.84 11.70 -5.58
CA SER A 96 -2.69 13.10 -5.14
C SER A 96 -1.93 13.19 -3.82
N MET A 97 -1.27 14.34 -3.63
CA MET A 97 -0.68 14.68 -2.33
C MET A 97 -1.81 14.98 -1.34
N MET A 98 -1.97 14.13 -0.33
CA MET A 98 -2.98 14.27 0.73
C MET A 98 -2.47 15.13 1.89
N HIS A 99 -1.17 15.04 2.19
CA HIS A 99 -0.54 15.85 3.21
C HIS A 99 0.87 16.26 2.80
N LYS A 100 1.24 17.51 3.09
CA LYS A 100 2.62 18.01 3.02
C LYS A 100 3.06 18.41 4.43
N PRO A 101 4.27 18.00 4.87
CA PRO A 101 4.78 18.41 6.17
C PRO A 101 4.96 19.92 6.24
N ALA A 102 4.83 20.51 7.45
CA ALA A 102 5.00 21.93 7.67
C ALA A 102 6.41 22.43 7.31
N SER A 103 7.42 21.59 7.53
CA SER A 103 8.82 21.85 7.17
C SER A 103 9.11 21.74 5.66
N GLY A 104 8.13 21.31 4.86
CA GLY A 104 8.32 20.96 3.46
C GLY A 104 8.93 19.58 3.27
N LEU A 105 9.09 19.17 2.02
CA LEU A 105 9.74 17.92 1.65
C LEU A 105 11.22 18.18 1.35
N ALA A 106 12.09 17.22 1.69
CA ALA A 106 13.49 17.28 1.27
C ALA A 106 13.62 17.15 -0.25
N PRO A 107 14.70 17.70 -0.85
CA PRO A 107 14.95 17.58 -2.29
C PRO A 107 15.04 16.12 -2.79
N SER A 108 15.51 15.21 -1.92
CA SER A 108 15.55 13.77 -2.18
C SER A 108 14.72 13.04 -1.12
N VAL A 109 13.82 12.15 -1.56
CA VAL A 109 12.93 11.42 -0.67
C VAL A 109 12.95 9.92 -0.95
N THR A 110 12.72 9.14 0.09
CA THR A 110 12.32 7.74 -0.04
C THR A 110 10.81 7.66 0.13
N VAL A 111 10.13 7.00 -0.80
CA VAL A 111 8.70 6.73 -0.70
C VAL A 111 8.51 5.44 0.08
N LEU A 112 7.70 5.47 1.16
CA LEU A 112 7.41 4.30 1.98
C LEU A 112 5.97 3.84 1.73
N MET A 113 5.82 2.59 1.29
CA MET A 113 4.51 1.94 1.21
C MET A 113 3.89 1.88 2.61
N TRP A 114 2.72 2.50 2.76
CA TRP A 114 2.11 2.77 4.05
C TRP A 114 0.69 2.21 4.14
N SER A 115 0.52 1.16 4.91
CA SER A 115 -0.79 0.59 5.22
C SER A 115 -1.45 1.22 6.46
N GLY A 116 -0.68 1.93 7.28
CA GLY A 116 -1.10 2.43 8.59
C GLY A 116 -0.92 1.44 9.73
N GLY A 117 -0.51 0.21 9.44
CA GLY A 117 -0.26 -0.85 10.41
C GLY A 117 1.12 -0.79 11.07
N LYS A 118 1.34 -1.69 12.04
CA LYS A 118 2.58 -1.78 12.82
C LYS A 118 3.84 -1.98 11.98
N ASP A 119 3.77 -2.76 10.88
CA ASP A 119 4.96 -3.15 10.11
C ASP A 119 5.45 -1.97 9.26
N SER A 120 4.56 -1.25 8.58
CA SER A 120 4.89 0.00 7.89
C SER A 120 5.39 1.08 8.88
N PHE A 121 4.82 1.14 10.08
CA PHE A 121 5.29 2.04 11.14
C PHE A 121 6.68 1.67 11.63
N LEU A 122 6.98 0.40 11.87
CA LEU A 122 8.32 -0.07 12.23
C LEU A 122 9.34 0.18 11.13
N ALA A 123 8.94 0.03 9.85
CA ALA A 123 9.79 0.36 8.72
C ALA A 123 10.17 1.86 8.72
N LEU A 124 9.22 2.76 8.98
CA LEU A 124 9.51 4.19 9.12
C LEU A 124 10.52 4.45 10.24
N ARG A 125 10.32 3.87 11.42
CA ARG A 125 11.24 4.01 12.56
C ARG A 125 12.64 3.49 12.25
N ALA A 126 12.72 2.32 11.57
CA ALA A 126 13.99 1.74 11.15
C ALA A 126 14.78 2.65 10.17
N MET A 127 14.07 3.37 9.32
CA MET A 127 14.67 4.33 8.38
C MET A 127 15.22 5.58 9.08
N LEU A 128 14.59 6.01 10.17
CA LEU A 128 14.90 7.26 10.87
C LEU A 128 15.89 7.09 12.03
N ARG A 129 16.11 5.86 12.52
CA ARG A 129 17.03 5.60 13.64
C ARG A 129 18.50 5.90 13.27
N PRO A 130 19.40 6.16 14.24
CA PRO A 130 20.83 6.28 14.01
C PRO A 130 21.39 5.09 13.22
N GLY A 131 22.12 5.38 12.13
CA GLY A 131 22.56 4.37 11.18
C GLY A 131 21.48 3.88 10.21
N GLY A 132 20.24 4.32 10.36
CA GLY A 132 19.18 4.11 9.39
C GLY A 132 19.36 4.97 8.15
N ARG A 133 18.68 4.57 7.07
CA ARG A 133 18.86 5.15 5.74
C ARG A 133 18.61 6.66 5.65
N LEU A 134 17.69 7.19 6.44
CA LEU A 134 17.24 8.58 6.39
C LEU A 134 17.54 9.35 7.67
N HIS A 135 18.40 8.81 8.54
CA HIS A 135 18.73 9.45 9.80
C HIS A 135 19.18 10.92 9.62
N ASP A 136 20.05 11.17 8.64
CA ASP A 136 20.63 12.52 8.41
C ASP A 136 19.63 13.49 7.75
N VAL A 137 18.60 12.97 7.07
CA VAL A 137 17.58 13.77 6.38
C VAL A 137 16.32 13.96 7.22
N GLY A 138 16.09 13.05 8.15
CA GLY A 138 14.94 13.05 9.04
C GLY A 138 13.59 12.81 8.33
N PRO A 139 12.47 13.12 9.01
CA PRO A 139 11.12 12.86 8.50
C PRO A 139 10.78 13.56 7.19
N SER A 140 11.37 14.72 6.91
CA SER A 140 11.16 15.45 5.64
C SER A 140 11.67 14.69 4.40
N GLY A 141 12.58 13.73 4.60
CA GLY A 141 13.06 12.82 3.55
C GLY A 141 12.16 11.60 3.30
N VAL A 142 11.00 11.53 3.95
CA VAL A 142 10.02 10.46 3.76
C VAL A 142 8.76 10.98 3.11
N VAL A 143 8.21 10.22 2.17
CA VAL A 143 6.84 10.37 1.68
C VAL A 143 6.13 9.04 1.84
N LEU A 144 5.07 9.01 2.64
CA LEU A 144 4.19 7.85 2.77
C LEU A 144 3.34 7.70 1.50
N LEU A 145 3.17 6.49 1.03
CA LEU A 145 2.30 6.17 -0.10
C LEU A 145 1.28 5.13 0.34
N THR A 146 0.01 5.52 0.35
CA THR A 146 -1.09 4.61 0.70
C THR A 146 -2.01 4.34 -0.48
N THR A 147 -2.39 3.10 -0.68
CA THR A 147 -3.39 2.68 -1.65
C THR A 147 -4.71 2.41 -0.92
N PHE A 148 -5.82 2.83 -1.49
CA PHE A 148 -7.14 2.63 -0.90
C PHE A 148 -8.20 2.49 -1.98
N ASP A 149 -9.28 1.77 -1.67
CA ASP A 149 -10.44 1.67 -2.56
C ASP A 149 -11.05 3.06 -2.79
N ALA A 150 -11.22 3.43 -4.06
CA ALA A 150 -11.67 4.76 -4.45
C ALA A 150 -13.10 5.09 -4.01
N THR A 151 -13.93 4.05 -3.79
CA THR A 151 -15.33 4.19 -3.38
C THR A 151 -15.48 4.21 -1.88
N THR A 152 -14.92 3.21 -1.18
CA THR A 152 -15.07 3.06 0.27
C THR A 152 -14.08 3.92 1.05
N ARG A 153 -12.99 4.33 0.44
CA ARG A 153 -11.88 5.05 1.08
C ARG A 153 -11.16 4.22 2.15
N MET A 154 -11.27 2.89 2.06
CA MET A 154 -10.58 1.98 2.95
C MET A 154 -9.28 1.48 2.32
N VAL A 155 -8.24 1.37 3.14
CA VAL A 155 -6.98 0.71 2.76
C VAL A 155 -7.26 -0.77 2.61
N ALA A 156 -6.81 -1.36 1.52
CA ALA A 156 -7.07 -2.78 1.22
C ALA A 156 -6.58 -3.67 2.37
N HIS A 157 -7.39 -4.66 2.75
CA HIS A 157 -7.13 -5.68 3.77
C HIS A 157 -6.92 -5.17 5.21
N GLN A 158 -6.88 -3.85 5.44
CA GLN A 158 -6.48 -3.28 6.73
C GLN A 158 -7.66 -2.85 7.62
N ASP A 159 -8.87 -2.72 7.07
CA ASP A 159 -10.00 -2.03 7.73
C ASP A 159 -9.61 -0.66 8.34
N VAL A 160 -8.63 -0.01 7.70
CA VAL A 160 -8.12 1.31 8.05
C VAL A 160 -8.61 2.31 7.03
N SER A 161 -9.17 3.43 7.47
CA SER A 161 -9.62 4.46 6.54
C SER A 161 -8.47 5.32 6.01
N ALA A 162 -8.60 5.82 4.78
CA ALA A 162 -7.66 6.80 4.23
C ALA A 162 -7.57 8.06 5.13
N ARG A 163 -8.63 8.36 5.91
CA ARG A 163 -8.65 9.46 6.87
C ARG A 163 -7.75 9.19 8.08
N ASP A 164 -7.72 7.94 8.57
CA ASP A 164 -6.83 7.57 9.68
C ASP A 164 -5.37 7.62 9.23
N VAL A 165 -5.07 7.18 8.01
CA VAL A 165 -3.73 7.31 7.42
C VAL A 165 -3.33 8.78 7.25
N GLU A 166 -4.25 9.64 6.81
CA GLU A 166 -3.99 11.09 6.74
C GLU A 166 -3.76 11.68 8.13
N ARG A 167 -4.49 11.23 9.16
CA ARG A 167 -4.26 11.62 10.56
C ARG A 167 -2.89 11.19 11.06
N GLN A 168 -2.44 9.98 10.71
CA GLN A 168 -1.08 9.52 11.01
C GLN A 168 -0.04 10.44 10.38
N ALA A 169 -0.13 10.70 9.08
CA ALA A 169 0.82 11.55 8.37
C ALA A 169 0.88 12.96 8.94
N LYS A 170 -0.26 13.55 9.28
CA LYS A 170 -0.35 14.88 9.94
C LYS A 170 0.31 14.90 11.30
N HIS A 171 0.07 13.87 12.14
CA HIS A 171 0.66 13.77 13.46
C HIS A 171 2.18 13.59 13.39
N LEU A 172 2.65 12.75 12.48
CA LEU A 172 4.08 12.48 12.26
C LEU A 172 4.80 13.62 11.51
N ASP A 173 4.04 14.56 10.93
CA ASP A 173 4.52 15.62 10.04
C ASP A 173 5.41 15.07 8.90
N VAL A 174 4.92 14.05 8.20
CA VAL A 174 5.54 13.41 7.03
C VAL A 174 4.65 13.56 5.79
N GLY A 175 5.24 13.63 4.60
CA GLY A 175 4.49 13.70 3.36
C GLY A 175 3.60 12.48 3.15
N LEU A 176 2.41 12.65 2.55
CA LEU A 176 1.51 11.54 2.21
C LEU A 176 0.96 11.71 0.80
N VAL A 177 1.14 10.69 -0.02
CA VAL A 177 0.46 10.52 -1.32
C VAL A 177 -0.58 9.42 -1.20
N GLY A 178 -1.80 9.72 -1.62
CA GLY A 178 -2.89 8.75 -1.70
C GLY A 178 -3.10 8.25 -3.13
N VAL A 179 -3.27 6.95 -3.28
CA VAL A 179 -3.49 6.26 -4.56
C VAL A 179 -4.86 5.58 -4.52
N PRO A 180 -5.88 6.18 -5.11
CA PRO A 180 -7.20 5.56 -5.21
C PRO A 180 -7.16 4.40 -6.22
N LEU A 181 -7.59 3.22 -5.80
CA LEU A 181 -7.76 2.04 -6.62
C LEU A 181 -9.23 1.92 -7.02
N HIS A 182 -9.49 1.66 -8.29
CA HIS A 182 -10.83 1.44 -8.82
C HIS A 182 -10.96 -0.02 -9.24
N ARG A 183 -11.98 -0.70 -8.75
CA ARG A 183 -12.29 -2.07 -9.19
C ARG A 183 -12.68 -2.05 -10.66
N ASN A 184 -12.03 -2.89 -11.46
CA ASN A 184 -12.34 -3.10 -12.88
C ASN A 184 -12.34 -1.82 -13.76
N ALA A 185 -11.72 -0.74 -13.30
CA ALA A 185 -11.72 0.52 -14.04
C ALA A 185 -10.42 1.31 -13.84
N GLY A 186 -9.96 1.97 -14.91
CA GLY A 186 -8.74 2.77 -14.93
C GLY A 186 -7.47 1.93 -15.09
N PRO A 187 -6.31 2.58 -14.97
CA PRO A 187 -5.00 1.92 -15.10
C PRO A 187 -4.75 0.89 -13.99
N GLY A 188 -3.91 -0.11 -14.26
CA GLY A 188 -3.47 -1.13 -13.32
C GLY A 188 -2.66 -0.57 -12.15
N TYR A 189 -2.35 -1.45 -11.19
CA TYR A 189 -1.73 -1.09 -9.92
C TYR A 189 -0.38 -0.38 -10.09
N VAL A 190 0.54 -0.95 -10.88
CA VAL A 190 1.89 -0.39 -11.08
C VAL A 190 1.82 0.96 -11.78
N HIS A 191 0.94 1.11 -12.77
CA HIS A 191 0.73 2.39 -13.45
C HIS A 191 0.21 3.48 -12.49
N ARG A 192 -0.67 3.13 -11.55
CA ARG A 192 -1.15 4.05 -10.51
C ARG A 192 -0.06 4.43 -9.54
N LEU A 193 0.82 3.50 -9.15
CA LEU A 193 2.01 3.81 -8.36
C LEU A 193 2.95 4.75 -9.12
N ARG A 194 3.16 4.56 -10.43
CA ARG A 194 3.91 5.49 -11.27
C ARG A 194 3.35 6.90 -11.19
N GLY A 195 2.02 7.03 -11.32
CA GLY A 195 1.33 8.32 -11.14
C GLY A 195 1.55 8.96 -9.77
N ALA A 196 1.63 8.15 -8.71
CA ALA A 196 1.94 8.63 -7.36
C ALA A 196 3.39 9.14 -7.25
N LEU A 197 4.37 8.42 -7.80
CA LEU A 197 5.75 8.90 -7.86
C LEU A 197 5.87 10.19 -8.66
N ASP A 198 5.08 10.35 -9.73
CA ASP A 198 5.05 11.59 -10.52
C ASP A 198 4.45 12.77 -9.73
N VAL A 199 3.50 12.52 -8.82
CA VAL A 199 3.01 13.54 -7.87
C VAL A 199 4.16 14.02 -6.98
N VAL A 200 4.99 13.11 -6.46
CA VAL A 200 6.16 13.44 -5.64
C VAL A 200 7.21 14.21 -6.45
N ARG A 201 7.52 13.75 -7.66
CA ARG A 201 8.47 14.42 -8.56
C ARG A 201 8.01 15.83 -8.94
N LYS A 202 6.71 16.01 -9.22
CA LYS A 202 6.11 17.33 -9.50
C LYS A 202 6.11 18.25 -8.29
N ALA A 203 6.22 17.74 -7.08
CA ALA A 203 6.41 18.53 -5.87
C ALA A 203 7.87 19.02 -5.70
N GLY A 204 8.77 18.69 -6.64
CA GLY A 204 10.17 19.11 -6.65
C GLY A 204 11.13 18.13 -5.99
N CYS A 205 10.72 16.89 -5.73
CA CYS A 205 11.53 15.90 -5.03
C CYS A 205 12.07 14.84 -6.00
N GLU A 206 13.32 14.43 -5.81
CA GLU A 206 13.87 13.22 -6.39
C GLU A 206 13.43 12.00 -5.57
N VAL A 207 12.86 10.99 -6.23
CA VAL A 207 12.51 9.71 -5.59
C VAL A 207 13.70 8.77 -5.67
N THR A 208 14.37 8.53 -4.54
CA THR A 208 15.60 7.71 -4.47
C THR A 208 15.35 6.23 -4.31
N ALA A 209 14.23 5.85 -3.68
CA ALA A 209 13.82 4.47 -3.48
C ALA A 209 12.35 4.36 -3.08
N LEU A 210 11.82 3.14 -3.22
CA LEU A 210 10.57 2.70 -2.63
C LEU A 210 10.88 1.77 -1.47
N ALA A 211 10.40 2.07 -0.27
CA ALA A 211 10.56 1.23 0.91
C ALA A 211 9.27 0.47 1.20
N CYS A 212 9.41 -0.78 1.66
CA CYS A 212 8.30 -1.65 2.03
C CYS A 212 8.51 -2.23 3.43
N GLY A 213 7.44 -2.39 4.20
CA GLY A 213 7.47 -2.92 5.56
C GLY A 213 7.32 -4.44 5.64
N ASP A 214 7.60 -5.16 4.55
CA ASP A 214 7.55 -6.64 4.51
C ASP A 214 8.66 -7.22 5.39
N LEU A 215 8.37 -8.33 6.11
CA LEU A 215 9.26 -8.89 7.12
C LEU A 215 10.09 -10.06 6.60
N HIS A 216 9.49 -11.02 5.88
CA HIS A 216 10.20 -12.24 5.43
C HIS A 216 9.54 -12.99 4.26
N LEU A 217 8.43 -12.51 3.69
CA LEU A 217 7.74 -13.21 2.61
C LEU A 217 8.47 -13.03 1.27
N GLU A 218 9.38 -13.97 0.94
CA GLU A 218 10.26 -13.88 -0.23
C GLU A 218 9.49 -13.76 -1.56
N HIS A 219 8.32 -14.42 -1.70
CA HIS A 219 7.51 -14.31 -2.91
C HIS A 219 6.92 -12.90 -3.09
N ILE A 220 6.56 -12.21 -1.99
CA ILE A 220 6.12 -10.81 -2.02
C ILE A 220 7.28 -9.89 -2.38
N ARG A 221 8.45 -10.12 -1.78
CA ARG A 221 9.67 -9.37 -2.08
C ARG A 221 10.02 -9.49 -3.55
N SER A 222 10.09 -10.71 -4.08
CA SER A 222 10.40 -10.97 -5.48
C SER A 222 9.42 -10.26 -6.42
N TRP A 223 8.11 -10.33 -6.13
CA TRP A 223 7.11 -9.60 -6.89
C TRP A 223 7.31 -8.07 -6.82
N ARG A 224 7.58 -7.52 -5.63
CA ARG A 224 7.83 -6.07 -5.50
C ARG A 224 9.07 -5.64 -6.28
N GLU A 225 10.13 -6.40 -6.25
CA GLU A 225 11.36 -6.07 -6.99
C GLU A 225 11.14 -6.17 -8.50
N GLU A 226 10.44 -7.20 -8.96
CA GLU A 226 10.22 -7.45 -10.37
C GLU A 226 9.11 -6.58 -10.98
N ALA A 227 7.89 -6.66 -10.45
CA ALA A 227 6.76 -5.95 -11.02
C ALA A 227 6.78 -4.45 -10.66
N VAL A 228 7.10 -4.10 -9.41
CA VAL A 228 7.05 -2.71 -8.95
C VAL A 228 8.39 -2.01 -9.18
N GLY A 229 9.49 -2.55 -8.69
CA GLY A 229 10.80 -1.92 -8.78
C GLY A 229 11.26 -1.72 -10.22
N ARG A 230 11.27 -2.78 -11.02
CA ARG A 230 11.61 -2.70 -12.45
C ARG A 230 10.58 -1.91 -13.23
N GLY A 231 9.28 -2.16 -12.99
CA GLY A 231 8.18 -1.47 -13.68
C GLY A 231 8.20 0.05 -13.47
N LEU A 232 8.63 0.52 -12.31
CA LEU A 232 8.73 1.95 -11.97
C LEU A 232 10.11 2.55 -12.20
N GLY A 233 11.14 1.73 -12.44
CA GLY A 233 12.53 2.17 -12.54
C GLY A 233 13.08 2.72 -11.23
N VAL A 234 12.62 2.19 -10.05
CA VAL A 234 13.07 2.62 -8.73
C VAL A 234 13.62 1.44 -7.94
N ARG A 235 14.61 1.70 -7.10
CA ARG A 235 15.14 0.71 -6.19
C ARG A 235 14.13 0.43 -5.07
N VAL A 236 13.84 -0.84 -4.80
CA VAL A 236 13.05 -1.26 -3.64
C VAL A 236 13.97 -1.56 -2.46
N CYS A 237 13.56 -1.27 -1.24
CA CYS A 237 14.27 -1.59 -0.02
C CYS A 237 13.30 -1.99 1.10
N TYR A 238 13.80 -2.81 2.04
CA TYR A 238 13.02 -3.44 3.09
C TYR A 238 13.70 -3.17 4.44
N PRO A 239 13.32 -2.09 5.14
CA PRO A 239 14.02 -1.63 6.35
C PRO A 239 13.93 -2.59 7.54
N VAL A 240 12.93 -3.48 7.55
CA VAL A 240 12.65 -4.42 8.65
C VAL A 240 12.72 -5.89 8.23
N TRP A 241 13.24 -6.14 7.05
CA TRP A 241 13.40 -7.49 6.51
C TRP A 241 14.37 -8.35 7.31
N CYS A 242 14.06 -9.64 7.43
CA CYS A 242 14.93 -10.65 7.98
C CYS A 242 14.81 -11.95 7.17
N ASP A 243 15.95 -12.46 6.68
CA ASP A 243 15.97 -13.71 5.89
C ASP A 243 15.63 -14.94 6.73
N ASP A 244 15.90 -14.89 8.05
CA ASP A 244 15.45 -15.89 9.01
C ASP A 244 14.11 -15.43 9.60
N ALA A 245 13.02 -16.05 9.13
CA ALA A 245 11.67 -15.66 9.46
C ALA A 245 11.44 -15.60 10.98
N GLY A 246 11.06 -14.43 11.47
CA GLY A 246 10.78 -14.19 12.87
C GLY A 246 12.01 -13.96 13.76
N ALA A 247 13.25 -14.14 13.29
CA ALA A 247 14.45 -13.93 14.12
C ALA A 247 14.59 -12.49 14.62
N ASN A 248 14.07 -11.50 13.89
CA ASN A 248 14.08 -10.09 14.29
C ASN A 248 12.84 -9.66 15.10
N TYR A 249 11.84 -10.54 15.28
CA TYR A 249 10.58 -10.21 15.95
C TYR A 249 10.76 -9.67 17.38
N PRO A 250 11.65 -10.22 18.24
CA PRO A 250 11.88 -9.65 19.56
C PRO A 250 12.38 -8.19 19.50
N ALA A 251 13.26 -7.87 18.54
CA ALA A 251 13.78 -6.52 18.36
C ALA A 251 12.70 -5.56 17.84
N LEU A 252 11.86 -6.01 16.90
CA LEU A 252 10.74 -5.25 16.38
C LEU A 252 9.67 -4.99 17.45
N ALA A 253 9.32 -6.01 18.25
CA ALA A 253 8.39 -5.88 19.36
C ALA A 253 8.91 -4.89 20.42
N GLU A 254 10.20 -4.94 20.73
CA GLU A 254 10.82 -4.00 21.67
C GLU A 254 10.85 -2.56 21.10
N ASP A 255 11.15 -2.39 19.82
CA ASP A 255 11.10 -1.06 19.17
C ASP A 255 9.67 -0.50 19.19
N LEU A 256 8.67 -1.35 18.93
CA LEU A 256 7.27 -0.96 19.02
C LEU A 256 6.89 -0.53 20.43
N ARG A 257 7.30 -1.29 21.45
CA ARG A 257 7.07 -0.97 22.86
C ARG A 257 7.73 0.37 23.25
N ARG A 258 8.97 0.61 22.82
CA ARG A 258 9.70 1.88 23.06
C ARG A 258 9.03 3.07 22.40
N SER A 259 8.42 2.88 21.24
CA SER A 259 7.67 3.94 20.55
C SER A 259 6.52 4.50 21.39
N GLY A 260 5.97 3.70 22.29
CA GLY A 260 4.77 4.04 23.05
C GLY A 260 3.51 4.15 22.19
N VAL A 261 3.58 3.76 20.91
CA VAL A 261 2.44 3.80 19.98
C VAL A 261 1.59 2.53 20.16
N PRO A 262 0.33 2.65 20.61
CA PRO A 262 -0.54 1.50 20.66
C PRO A 262 -0.93 1.07 19.25
N CYS A 263 -0.72 -0.22 18.95
CA CYS A 263 -1.21 -0.84 17.73
C CYS A 263 -2.45 -1.67 18.03
N ARG A 264 -3.57 -1.35 17.37
CA ARG A 264 -4.84 -2.03 17.60
C ARG A 264 -5.17 -2.94 16.43
N VAL A 265 -5.65 -4.14 16.71
CA VAL A 265 -6.17 -5.04 15.69
C VAL A 265 -7.37 -4.40 15.00
N THR A 266 -7.35 -4.34 13.68
CA THR A 266 -8.43 -3.74 12.86
C THR A 266 -9.21 -4.79 12.08
N ALA A 267 -8.56 -5.90 11.71
CA ALA A 267 -9.21 -7.03 11.06
C ALA A 267 -8.56 -8.34 11.52
N VAL A 268 -9.34 -9.40 11.57
CA VAL A 268 -8.89 -10.78 11.79
C VAL A 268 -9.41 -11.59 10.61
N THR A 269 -8.52 -12.28 9.91
CA THR A 269 -8.86 -13.01 8.67
C THR A 269 -8.81 -14.53 8.83
N GLU A 270 -8.16 -14.99 9.91
CA GLU A 270 -7.98 -16.40 10.19
C GLU A 270 -8.80 -16.85 11.43
N ASP A 271 -9.71 -17.77 11.23
CA ASP A 271 -10.57 -18.32 12.31
C ASP A 271 -9.77 -18.84 13.51
N ARG A 272 -8.53 -19.36 13.28
CA ARG A 272 -7.66 -19.82 14.36
C ARG A 272 -7.22 -18.70 15.28
N CYS A 273 -7.00 -17.50 14.75
CA CYS A 273 -6.68 -16.32 15.54
C CYS A 273 -7.90 -15.84 16.35
N GLU A 274 -9.10 -15.85 15.75
CA GLU A 274 -10.34 -15.53 16.48
C GLU A 274 -10.57 -16.49 17.65
N ARG A 275 -10.39 -17.81 17.42
CA ARG A 275 -10.48 -18.83 18.48
C ARG A 275 -9.43 -18.67 19.58
N ALA A 276 -8.28 -18.09 19.26
CA ALA A 276 -7.24 -17.76 20.22
C ALA A 276 -7.51 -16.43 20.98
N GLY A 277 -8.66 -15.78 20.74
CA GLY A 277 -9.04 -14.55 21.41
C GLY A 277 -8.52 -13.28 20.78
N VAL A 278 -7.97 -13.35 19.55
CA VAL A 278 -7.63 -12.16 18.77
C VAL A 278 -8.92 -11.52 18.27
N VAL A 279 -9.22 -10.33 18.73
CA VAL A 279 -10.44 -9.61 18.39
C VAL A 279 -10.13 -8.19 17.90
N VAL A 280 -10.99 -7.66 17.04
CA VAL A 280 -10.90 -6.26 16.58
C VAL A 280 -10.93 -5.31 17.79
N GLY A 281 -10.01 -4.34 17.81
CA GLY A 281 -9.82 -3.40 18.91
C GLY A 281 -8.80 -3.86 19.96
N ALA A 282 -8.41 -5.15 20.00
CA ALA A 282 -7.36 -5.62 20.92
C ALA A 282 -6.04 -4.91 20.65
N LEU A 283 -5.27 -4.68 21.74
CA LEU A 283 -3.91 -4.14 21.61
C LEU A 283 -2.94 -5.24 21.19
N TYR A 284 -2.17 -4.97 20.16
CA TYR A 284 -1.03 -5.82 19.83
C TYR A 284 0.08 -5.66 20.88
N GLY A 285 0.51 -6.78 21.39
CA GLY A 285 1.58 -6.85 22.41
C GLY A 285 2.00 -8.29 22.67
N PRO A 286 2.89 -8.52 23.65
CA PRO A 286 3.45 -9.85 23.91
C PRO A 286 2.41 -10.95 24.17
N GLU A 287 1.33 -10.61 24.89
CA GLU A 287 0.26 -11.57 25.22
C GLU A 287 -0.52 -12.00 23.96
N LEU A 288 -0.89 -11.03 23.11
CA LEU A 288 -1.58 -11.30 21.84
C LEU A 288 -0.65 -12.07 20.90
N ALA A 289 0.62 -11.68 20.77
CA ALA A 289 1.59 -12.38 19.95
C ALA A 289 1.77 -13.84 20.39
N ALA A 290 1.83 -14.08 21.72
CA ALA A 290 1.91 -15.45 22.25
C ALA A 290 0.65 -16.26 21.97
N ALA A 291 -0.55 -15.67 22.06
CA ALA A 291 -1.81 -16.33 21.71
C ALA A 291 -1.86 -16.70 20.22
N VAL A 292 -1.41 -15.81 19.35
CA VAL A 292 -1.32 -16.02 17.89
C VAL A 292 -0.37 -17.18 17.58
N VAL A 293 0.82 -17.22 18.18
CA VAL A 293 1.78 -18.32 18.02
C VAL A 293 1.22 -19.65 18.52
N ALA A 294 0.54 -19.64 19.68
CA ALA A 294 -0.10 -20.83 20.22
C ALA A 294 -1.22 -21.37 19.30
N ALA A 295 -1.83 -20.50 18.50
CA ALA A 295 -2.80 -20.88 17.47
C ALA A 295 -2.14 -21.39 16.17
N GLY A 296 -0.82 -21.42 16.09
CA GLY A 296 -0.06 -21.84 14.90
C GLY A 296 -0.02 -20.80 13.80
N ALA A 297 -0.16 -19.51 14.16
CA ALA A 297 -0.11 -18.38 13.25
C ALA A 297 1.19 -17.56 13.44
N ASP A 298 1.50 -16.67 12.50
CA ASP A 298 2.66 -15.81 12.59
C ASP A 298 2.47 -14.74 13.67
N ALA A 299 3.47 -14.56 14.54
CA ALA A 299 3.40 -13.64 15.68
C ALA A 299 3.12 -12.18 15.26
N PHE A 300 3.58 -11.79 14.07
CA PHE A 300 3.37 -10.46 13.50
C PHE A 300 2.20 -10.42 12.49
N GLY A 301 1.55 -11.57 12.19
CA GLY A 301 0.46 -11.64 11.23
C GLY A 301 0.92 -11.41 9.80
N GLU A 302 2.19 -11.76 9.47
CA GLU A 302 2.79 -11.48 8.17
C GLU A 302 2.11 -12.24 7.03
N ASN A 303 1.51 -13.40 7.31
CA ASN A 303 0.73 -14.13 6.29
C ASN A 303 -0.70 -13.59 6.14
N GLY A 304 -1.02 -12.46 6.73
CA GLY A 304 -2.34 -11.84 6.65
C GLY A 304 -3.34 -12.35 7.69
N GLU A 305 -2.91 -12.99 8.77
CA GLU A 305 -3.79 -13.58 9.79
C GLU A 305 -4.61 -12.53 10.53
N PHE A 306 -4.04 -11.37 10.74
CA PHE A 306 -4.69 -10.18 11.30
C PHE A 306 -4.00 -8.90 10.84
N HIS A 307 -4.71 -7.78 10.92
CA HIS A 307 -4.19 -6.47 10.57
C HIS A 307 -4.29 -5.49 11.74
N THR A 308 -3.49 -4.44 11.72
CA THR A 308 -3.40 -3.48 12.81
C THR A 308 -3.40 -2.04 12.31
N LEU A 309 -3.79 -1.12 13.20
CA LEU A 309 -3.60 0.33 13.05
C LEU A 309 -2.65 0.83 14.14
N ALA A 310 -1.59 1.50 13.74
CA ALA A 310 -0.69 2.21 14.64
C ALA A 310 -1.29 3.57 15.03
N ALA A 311 -1.82 3.70 16.24
CA ALA A 311 -2.45 4.92 16.71
C ALA A 311 -1.39 5.96 17.16
N VAL A 312 -0.58 6.42 16.21
CA VAL A 312 0.58 7.32 16.46
C VAL A 312 0.21 8.59 17.20
N TRP A 313 -1.04 9.04 17.09
CA TRP A 313 -1.55 10.24 17.77
C TRP A 313 -1.81 10.06 19.28
N GLU A 314 -1.62 8.85 19.82
CA GLU A 314 -1.73 8.57 21.25
C GLU A 314 -0.39 8.75 21.99
N THR A 315 0.66 9.17 21.28
CA THR A 315 1.97 9.54 21.86
C THR A 315 2.53 10.79 21.19
N THR A 316 3.66 11.32 21.67
CA THR A 316 4.33 12.45 21.02
C THR A 316 4.93 12.02 19.69
N ARG A 317 5.01 12.95 18.74
CA ARG A 317 5.63 12.73 17.43
C ARG A 317 7.08 12.25 17.56
N GLU A 318 7.84 12.90 18.43
CA GLU A 318 9.26 12.64 18.67
C GLU A 318 9.47 11.21 19.17
N ARG A 319 8.66 10.77 20.13
CA ARG A 319 8.69 9.41 20.65
C ARG A 319 8.22 8.40 19.61
N ALA A 320 7.13 8.67 18.89
CA ALA A 320 6.65 7.81 17.82
C ALA A 320 7.75 7.57 16.79
N LEU A 321 8.47 8.60 16.37
CA LEU A 321 9.53 8.51 15.37
C LEU A 321 10.89 8.05 15.92
N GLY A 322 11.05 7.95 17.26
CA GLY A 322 12.34 7.60 17.89
C GLY A 322 13.37 8.72 17.78
N LEU A 323 12.91 9.98 17.78
CA LEU A 323 13.76 11.18 17.73
C LEU A 323 14.09 11.73 19.13
N GLU A 324 13.43 11.23 20.18
CA GLU A 324 13.78 11.49 21.58
C GLU A 324 14.82 10.48 22.05
N ASP A 325 15.77 10.93 22.86
CA ASP A 325 16.58 10.00 23.62
C ASP A 325 15.67 9.14 24.52
N PRO A 326 15.91 7.82 24.65
CA PRO A 326 15.12 7.02 25.56
C PRO A 326 15.18 7.65 26.95
N PRO A 327 14.06 7.76 27.69
CA PRO A 327 14.11 8.23 29.07
C PRO A 327 15.14 7.40 29.79
N GLY A 328 16.15 8.06 30.32
CA GLY A 328 17.26 7.39 31.00
C GLY A 328 16.67 6.37 31.95
N GLU A 329 17.08 5.11 31.82
CA GLU A 329 16.79 4.10 32.82
C GLU A 329 17.33 4.68 34.13
N GLY A 330 16.41 5.08 35.00
CA GLY A 330 16.75 5.74 36.27
C GLY A 330 17.73 4.87 37.01
N SER A 331 18.90 5.46 37.26
CA SER A 331 19.95 4.98 38.14
C SER A 331 19.44 4.73 39.55
#